data_0faa346c56a56288187f8bb140c7f4d1
#
_entry.id   0faa346c56a56288187f8bb140c7f4d1
#
_cell.length_a   1.000
_cell.length_b   1.000
_cell.length_c   1.000
_cell.angle_alpha   90.00
_cell.angle_beta   90.00
_cell.angle_gamma   90.00
#
_symmetry.space_group_name_H-M   'P 1'
#
loop_
_entity.id
_entity.type
_entity.pdbx_description
1 polymer ?
#
loop_
_entity_poly.entity_id
_entity_poly.type
_entity_poly.pdbx_seq_one_letter_code
_entity_poly.pdbx_strand_id
1 'polypeptide(L)'
;LLDAAIEQGSYNGHVYAIPYLNVSLAGIFYNKEMFDKYGLEEPKTLADLENICATLKENGITPFALANGSKWTGSMYFMSLAARYGGLEPFQNAVAGTGKFTDDCFIKAGEKIQEWVNNGYFPDGVNSLSEDDGQAKQLMYQETAGMLLCGSWYTGTFQSDSEEFYQKIGWFPFP
;
A
#
# COMPACT_ATOMS: atom_id res chain seq x y z
N LEU A 1 10.50 18.36 17.02
CA LEU A 1 10.47 17.51 15.83
C LEU A 1 10.71 16.07 16.27
N LEU A 2 10.04 15.11 15.64
CA LEU A 2 10.27 13.69 15.87
C LEU A 2 11.67 13.30 15.36
N ASP A 3 12.41 12.48 16.10
CA ASP A 3 13.74 12.04 15.73
C ASP A 3 13.77 11.39 14.35
N ALA A 4 12.78 10.56 14.04
CA ALA A 4 12.62 9.94 12.72
C ALA A 4 12.49 10.97 11.57
N ALA A 5 11.90 12.13 11.82
CA ALA A 5 11.76 13.17 10.82
C ALA A 5 13.09 13.93 10.62
N ILE A 6 13.90 14.09 11.68
CA ILE A 6 15.24 14.67 11.60
C ILE A 6 16.17 13.71 10.85
N GLU A 7 16.09 12.42 11.16
CA GLU A 7 16.89 11.38 10.52
C GLU A 7 16.68 11.32 9.01
N GLN A 8 15.43 11.44 8.53
CA GLN A 8 15.13 11.49 7.10
C GLN A 8 15.75 12.70 6.37
N GLY A 9 15.92 13.81 7.08
CA GLY A 9 16.55 15.02 6.54
C GLY A 9 18.08 15.04 6.73
N SER A 10 18.68 13.98 7.27
CA SER A 10 20.08 13.93 7.68
C SER A 10 20.91 13.01 6.78
N TYR A 11 22.17 13.37 6.57
CA TYR A 11 23.16 12.56 5.87
C TYR A 11 24.54 12.77 6.50
N ASN A 12 25.26 11.70 6.79
CA ASN A 12 26.59 11.73 7.43
C ASN A 12 26.65 12.62 8.71
N GLY A 13 25.61 12.55 9.56
CA GLY A 13 25.53 13.29 10.82
C GLY A 13 25.15 14.76 10.68
N HIS A 14 24.85 15.25 9.49
CA HIS A 14 24.44 16.63 9.24
C HIS A 14 22.98 16.67 8.76
N VAL A 15 22.22 17.65 9.25
CA VAL A 15 20.83 17.92 8.82
C VAL A 15 20.86 18.82 7.59
N TYR A 16 20.38 18.32 6.45
CA TYR A 16 20.31 19.04 5.18
C TYR A 16 18.91 19.52 4.79
N ALA A 17 17.89 18.91 5.39
CA ALA A 17 16.49 19.26 5.13
C ALA A 17 15.67 19.32 6.41
N ILE A 18 14.75 20.27 6.46
CA ILE A 18 13.76 20.36 7.54
C ILE A 18 12.47 19.72 7.04
N PRO A 19 11.89 18.75 7.77
CA PRO A 19 10.62 18.15 7.36
C PRO A 19 9.53 19.22 7.31
N TYR A 20 8.92 19.35 6.15
CA TYR A 20 7.88 20.34 5.89
C TYR A 20 6.47 19.80 6.20
N LEU A 21 6.26 18.51 5.95
CA LEU A 21 5.00 17.79 6.21
C LEU A 21 5.19 16.76 7.32
N ASN A 22 4.08 16.19 7.76
CA ASN A 22 4.08 15.12 8.75
C ASN A 22 4.77 13.87 8.20
N VAL A 23 5.29 13.04 9.10
CA VAL A 23 5.70 11.67 8.77
C VAL A 23 4.45 10.88 8.40
N SER A 24 4.41 10.35 7.19
CA SER A 24 3.32 9.53 6.70
C SER A 24 3.65 8.06 6.86
N LEU A 25 2.68 7.29 7.32
CA LEU A 25 2.74 5.84 7.41
C LEU A 25 1.99 5.23 6.23
N ALA A 26 2.58 4.23 5.58
CA ALA A 26 1.88 3.42 4.61
C ALA A 26 1.09 2.31 5.30
N GLY A 27 -0.12 2.05 4.83
CA GLY A 27 -0.97 0.97 5.31
C GLY A 27 -2.15 0.76 4.37
N ILE A 28 -2.96 -0.21 4.69
CA ILE A 28 -4.08 -0.61 3.85
C ILE A 28 -5.37 -0.01 4.43
N PHE A 29 -5.98 0.89 3.65
CA PHE A 29 -7.36 1.30 3.87
C PHE A 29 -8.31 0.24 3.32
N TYR A 30 -9.43 0.00 4.01
CA TYR A 30 -10.41 -0.99 3.60
C TYR A 30 -11.84 -0.51 3.86
N ASN A 31 -12.80 -1.01 3.08
CA ASN A 31 -14.20 -0.74 3.28
C ASN A 31 -14.76 -1.69 4.36
N LYS A 32 -15.12 -1.14 5.53
CA LYS A 32 -15.65 -1.89 6.67
C LYS A 32 -16.96 -2.63 6.34
N GLU A 33 -17.86 -1.98 5.59
CA GLU A 33 -19.13 -2.59 5.21
C GLU A 33 -18.94 -3.82 4.30
N MET A 34 -17.93 -3.79 3.40
CA MET A 34 -17.56 -4.97 2.61
C MET A 34 -16.96 -6.07 3.49
N PHE A 35 -16.09 -5.72 4.42
CA PHE A 35 -15.51 -6.69 5.34
C PHE A 35 -16.60 -7.37 6.17
N ASP A 36 -17.50 -6.60 6.76
CA ASP A 36 -18.65 -7.12 7.52
C ASP A 36 -19.54 -8.02 6.66
N LYS A 37 -19.85 -7.57 5.44
CA LYS A 37 -20.72 -8.31 4.50
C LYS A 37 -20.17 -9.68 4.13
N TYR A 38 -18.85 -9.80 3.98
CA TYR A 38 -18.18 -11.05 3.59
C TYR A 38 -17.54 -11.79 4.76
N GLY A 39 -17.76 -11.35 5.99
CA GLY A 39 -17.21 -11.99 7.20
C GLY A 39 -15.69 -11.92 7.27
N LEU A 40 -15.08 -10.83 6.79
CA LEU A 40 -13.64 -10.61 6.77
C LEU A 40 -13.20 -9.86 8.03
N GLU A 41 -12.03 -10.21 8.54
CA GLU A 41 -11.37 -9.54 9.66
C GLU A 41 -10.07 -8.89 9.19
N GLU A 42 -9.53 -7.94 9.97
CA GLU A 42 -8.23 -7.35 9.69
C GLU A 42 -7.14 -8.43 9.69
N PRO A 43 -6.31 -8.51 8.62
CA PRO A 43 -5.32 -9.57 8.47
C PRO A 43 -4.15 -9.39 9.46
N LYS A 44 -3.67 -10.48 10.01
CA LYS A 44 -2.47 -10.50 10.88
C LYS A 44 -1.24 -11.03 10.15
N THR A 45 -1.47 -11.73 9.06
CA THR A 45 -0.42 -12.35 8.24
C THR A 45 -0.67 -12.07 6.75
N LEU A 46 0.38 -12.24 5.93
CA LEU A 46 0.25 -12.15 4.48
C LEU A 46 -0.76 -13.18 3.94
N ALA A 47 -0.80 -14.38 4.53
CA ALA A 47 -1.76 -15.41 4.16
C ALA A 47 -3.22 -14.99 4.46
N ASP A 48 -3.48 -14.31 5.58
CA ASP A 48 -4.80 -13.76 5.87
C ASP A 48 -5.19 -12.70 4.84
N LEU A 49 -4.26 -11.82 4.45
CA LEU A 49 -4.48 -10.81 3.41
C LEU A 49 -4.81 -11.46 2.06
N GLU A 50 -4.13 -12.54 1.71
CA GLU A 50 -4.39 -13.29 0.47
C GLU A 50 -5.77 -13.98 0.50
N ASN A 51 -6.20 -14.50 1.65
CA ASN A 51 -7.56 -15.05 1.84
C ASN A 51 -8.62 -13.96 1.66
N ILE A 52 -8.39 -12.75 2.18
CA ILE A 52 -9.26 -11.59 1.94
C ILE A 52 -9.34 -11.28 0.44
N CYS A 53 -8.19 -11.22 -0.24
CA CYS A 53 -8.13 -10.97 -1.67
C CYS A 53 -8.91 -12.04 -2.47
N ALA A 54 -8.75 -13.31 -2.14
CA ALA A 54 -9.48 -14.39 -2.79
C ALA A 54 -11.00 -14.25 -2.59
N THR A 55 -11.43 -14.01 -1.35
CA THR A 55 -12.86 -13.83 -1.03
C THR A 55 -13.46 -12.64 -1.76
N LEU A 56 -12.80 -11.50 -1.79
CA LEU A 56 -13.28 -10.32 -2.53
C LEU A 56 -13.39 -10.63 -4.03
N LYS A 57 -12.35 -11.27 -4.60
CA LYS A 57 -12.32 -11.63 -6.02
C LYS A 57 -13.44 -12.60 -6.40
N GLU A 58 -13.70 -13.62 -5.59
CA GLU A 58 -14.81 -14.57 -5.80
C GLU A 58 -16.19 -13.89 -5.78
N ASN A 59 -16.31 -12.77 -5.08
CA ASN A 59 -17.52 -11.96 -5.02
C ASN A 59 -17.56 -10.81 -6.06
N GLY A 60 -16.64 -10.81 -7.04
CA GLY A 60 -16.62 -9.82 -8.12
C GLY A 60 -16.08 -8.46 -7.72
N ILE A 61 -15.43 -8.35 -6.55
CA ILE A 61 -14.79 -7.13 -6.07
C ILE A 61 -13.29 -7.20 -6.37
N THR A 62 -12.73 -6.14 -6.94
CA THR A 62 -11.27 -6.03 -7.09
C THR A 62 -10.63 -5.90 -5.69
N PRO A 63 -9.70 -6.79 -5.30
CA PRO A 63 -9.10 -6.72 -3.97
C PRO A 63 -8.43 -5.38 -3.67
N PHE A 64 -7.58 -4.89 -4.57
CA PHE A 64 -6.83 -3.65 -4.37
C PHE A 64 -7.17 -2.58 -5.39
N ALA A 65 -7.55 -1.40 -4.92
CA ALA A 65 -7.61 -0.18 -5.71
C ALA A 65 -6.18 0.33 -5.96
N LEU A 66 -5.59 -0.06 -7.07
CA LEU A 66 -4.26 0.39 -7.48
C LEU A 66 -4.35 1.16 -8.79
N ALA A 67 -3.81 2.36 -8.83
CA ALA A 67 -3.57 3.16 -10.03
C ALA A 67 -2.05 3.30 -10.21
N ASN A 68 -1.44 2.46 -11.08
CA ASN A 68 0.01 2.33 -11.19
C ASN A 68 0.62 3.10 -12.37
N GLY A 69 -0.13 3.99 -13.02
CA GLY A 69 0.38 4.86 -14.08
C GLY A 69 1.55 5.71 -13.61
N SER A 70 1.45 6.26 -12.40
CA SER A 70 2.48 7.07 -11.74
C SER A 70 3.65 6.24 -11.16
N LYS A 71 3.60 4.91 -11.16
CA LYS A 71 4.61 3.92 -10.72
C LYS A 71 4.90 3.90 -9.21
N TRP A 72 4.85 5.02 -8.51
CA TRP A 72 5.18 5.09 -7.09
C TRP A 72 4.21 4.29 -6.20
N THR A 73 2.93 4.22 -6.58
CA THR A 73 1.91 3.43 -5.88
C THR A 73 2.20 1.93 -5.92
N GLY A 74 2.60 1.41 -7.10
CA GLY A 74 3.03 0.01 -7.22
C GLY A 74 4.31 -0.28 -6.42
N SER A 75 5.22 0.70 -6.32
CA SER A 75 6.44 0.53 -5.52
C SER A 75 6.15 0.34 -4.02
N MET A 76 5.03 0.85 -3.51
CA MET A 76 4.63 0.63 -2.11
C MET A 76 4.35 -0.84 -1.82
N TYR A 77 3.68 -1.56 -2.74
CA TYR A 77 3.47 -3.00 -2.62
C TYR A 77 4.78 -3.77 -2.65
N PHE A 78 5.66 -3.42 -3.59
CA PHE A 78 6.97 -4.05 -3.71
C PHE A 78 7.80 -3.88 -2.44
N MET A 79 7.90 -2.66 -1.93
CA MET A 79 8.69 -2.36 -0.73
C MET A 79 8.09 -3.01 0.52
N SER A 80 6.76 -3.01 0.65
CA SER A 80 6.08 -3.66 1.77
C SER A 80 6.35 -5.17 1.79
N LEU A 81 6.22 -5.84 0.65
CA LEU A 81 6.52 -7.26 0.51
C LEU A 81 8.00 -7.57 0.75
N ALA A 82 8.91 -6.79 0.17
CA ALA A 82 10.35 -6.98 0.38
C ALA A 82 10.72 -6.85 1.86
N ALA A 83 10.13 -5.87 2.56
CA ALA A 83 10.34 -5.69 3.99
C ALA A 83 9.78 -6.86 4.83
N ARG A 84 8.68 -7.48 4.41
CA ARG A 84 8.15 -8.69 5.07
C ARG A 84 9.02 -9.90 4.85
N TYR A 85 9.63 -10.05 3.67
CA TYR A 85 10.51 -11.19 3.37
C TYR A 85 11.93 -11.06 3.93
N GLY A 86 12.48 -9.85 4.04
CA GLY A 86 13.88 -9.65 4.39
C GLY A 86 14.14 -8.64 5.51
N GLY A 87 13.10 -8.00 6.08
CA GLY A 87 13.28 -6.88 6.98
C GLY A 87 13.72 -5.60 6.24
N LEU A 88 14.22 -4.63 6.98
CA LEU A 88 14.64 -3.33 6.43
C LEU A 88 16.11 -3.31 5.99
N GLU A 89 16.94 -4.17 6.56
CA GLU A 89 18.40 -4.17 6.33
C GLU A 89 18.78 -4.35 4.84
N PRO A 90 18.21 -5.31 4.06
CA PRO A 90 18.54 -5.44 2.64
C PRO A 90 18.27 -4.17 1.84
N PHE A 91 17.17 -3.46 2.15
CA PHE A 91 16.84 -2.20 1.50
C PHE A 91 17.86 -1.10 1.85
N GLN A 92 18.18 -0.97 3.14
CA GLN A 92 19.19 0.01 3.60
C GLN A 92 20.56 -0.25 2.97
N ASN A 93 20.97 -1.51 2.90
CA ASN A 93 22.23 -1.91 2.26
C ASN A 93 22.21 -1.64 0.74
N ALA A 94 21.10 -1.90 0.05
CA ALA A 94 20.99 -1.61 -1.37
C ALA A 94 21.09 -0.10 -1.65
N VAL A 95 20.41 0.73 -0.85
CA VAL A 95 20.49 2.20 -0.96
C VAL A 95 21.89 2.73 -0.64
N ALA A 96 22.58 2.14 0.35
CA ALA A 96 23.94 2.50 0.70
C ALA A 96 25.00 2.01 -0.31
N GLY A 97 24.60 1.20 -1.31
CA GLY A 97 25.54 0.62 -2.28
C GLY A 97 26.33 -0.58 -1.77
N THR A 98 26.01 -1.11 -0.60
CA THR A 98 26.65 -2.28 0.03
C THR A 98 25.85 -3.58 -0.19
N GLY A 99 24.60 -3.50 -0.64
CA GLY A 99 23.71 -4.60 -1.02
C GLY A 99 23.25 -4.48 -2.47
N LYS A 100 22.27 -5.33 -2.85
CA LYS A 100 21.77 -5.39 -4.23
C LYS A 100 20.25 -5.53 -4.23
N PHE A 101 19.56 -4.89 -5.16
CA PHE A 101 18.14 -5.10 -5.43
C PHE A 101 17.84 -6.47 -6.10
N THR A 102 18.83 -7.36 -6.19
CA THR A 102 18.70 -8.76 -6.62
C THR A 102 18.79 -9.74 -5.45
N ASP A 103 18.78 -9.26 -4.20
CA ASP A 103 18.72 -10.13 -3.03
C ASP A 103 17.35 -10.81 -2.95
N ASP A 104 17.30 -11.99 -2.35
CA ASP A 104 16.13 -12.89 -2.34
C ASP A 104 14.81 -12.21 -1.95
N CYS A 105 14.82 -11.28 -1.00
CA CYS A 105 13.62 -10.58 -0.55
C CYS A 105 12.98 -9.73 -1.67
N PHE A 106 13.80 -9.12 -2.53
CA PHE A 106 13.31 -8.32 -3.66
C PHE A 106 12.78 -9.21 -4.79
N ILE A 107 13.47 -10.34 -5.05
CA ILE A 107 13.00 -11.32 -6.04
C ILE A 107 11.64 -11.89 -5.61
N LYS A 108 11.52 -12.35 -4.35
CA LYS A 108 10.26 -12.86 -3.79
C LYS A 108 9.14 -11.83 -3.79
N ALA A 109 9.44 -10.56 -3.53
CA ALA A 109 8.45 -9.49 -3.62
C ALA A 109 7.94 -9.30 -5.05
N GLY A 110 8.83 -9.33 -6.04
CA GLY A 110 8.44 -9.27 -7.46
C GLY A 110 7.61 -10.48 -7.91
N GLU A 111 8.00 -11.68 -7.51
CA GLU A 111 7.27 -12.92 -7.79
C GLU A 111 5.86 -12.88 -7.17
N LYS A 112 5.74 -12.41 -5.94
CA LYS A 112 4.44 -12.27 -5.25
C LYS A 112 3.53 -11.24 -5.93
N ILE A 113 4.07 -10.12 -6.39
CA ILE A 113 3.29 -9.15 -7.17
C ILE A 113 2.82 -9.78 -8.48
N GLN A 114 3.70 -10.53 -9.16
CA GLN A 114 3.32 -11.24 -10.39
C GLN A 114 2.22 -12.27 -10.14
N GLU A 115 2.28 -12.99 -9.03
CA GLU A 115 1.22 -13.90 -8.59
C GLU A 115 -0.11 -13.15 -8.37
N TRP A 116 -0.10 -12.02 -7.65
CA TRP A 116 -1.30 -11.21 -7.42
C TRP A 116 -1.88 -10.61 -8.71
N VAL A 117 -1.03 -10.22 -9.67
CA VAL A 117 -1.47 -9.81 -11.00
C VAL A 117 -2.17 -10.96 -11.73
N ASN A 118 -1.58 -12.16 -11.71
CA ASN A 118 -2.14 -13.35 -12.36
C ASN A 118 -3.47 -13.78 -11.73
N ASN A 119 -3.62 -13.58 -10.41
CA ASN A 119 -4.86 -13.85 -9.67
C ASN A 119 -5.92 -12.75 -9.88
N GLY A 120 -5.59 -11.67 -10.59
CA GLY A 120 -6.49 -10.55 -10.84
C GLY A 120 -6.84 -9.74 -9.60
N TYR A 121 -5.89 -9.57 -8.68
CA TYR A 121 -6.09 -8.80 -7.44
C TYR A 121 -5.99 -7.30 -7.64
N PHE A 122 -5.56 -6.85 -8.82
CA PHE A 122 -5.50 -5.45 -9.23
C PHE A 122 -6.50 -5.16 -10.35
N PRO A 123 -6.88 -3.88 -10.57
CA PRO A 123 -7.79 -3.50 -11.64
C PRO A 123 -7.24 -3.85 -13.02
N ASP A 124 -8.12 -4.15 -13.97
CA ASP A 124 -7.75 -4.25 -15.37
C ASP A 124 -7.14 -2.91 -15.85
N GLY A 125 -6.06 -2.98 -16.61
CA GLY A 125 -5.38 -1.78 -17.08
C GLY A 125 -4.69 -0.95 -15.99
N VAL A 126 -4.35 -1.55 -14.85
CA VAL A 126 -3.75 -0.92 -13.67
C VAL A 126 -2.61 0.06 -13.97
N ASN A 127 -1.79 -0.24 -14.99
CA ASN A 127 -0.66 0.60 -15.40
C ASN A 127 -1.06 1.84 -16.22
N SER A 128 -2.33 1.95 -16.61
CA SER A 128 -2.88 3.11 -17.31
C SER A 128 -3.73 4.00 -16.40
N LEU A 129 -4.06 3.52 -15.20
CA LEU A 129 -4.77 4.32 -14.20
C LEU A 129 -3.79 5.27 -13.50
N SER A 130 -4.19 6.53 -13.34
CA SER A 130 -3.40 7.58 -12.71
C SER A 130 -3.82 7.81 -11.26
N GLU A 131 -2.88 7.70 -10.35
CA GLU A 131 -3.09 8.06 -8.94
C GLU A 131 -3.19 9.58 -8.78
N ASP A 132 -2.42 10.33 -9.56
CA ASP A 132 -2.44 11.80 -9.50
C ASP A 132 -3.79 12.39 -9.93
N ASP A 133 -4.55 11.64 -10.75
CA ASP A 133 -5.94 11.96 -11.11
C ASP A 133 -6.96 11.34 -10.14
N GLY A 134 -6.50 10.69 -9.07
CA GLY A 134 -7.34 10.09 -8.03
C GLY A 134 -8.11 8.85 -8.46
N GLN A 135 -7.67 8.14 -9.51
CA GLN A 135 -8.43 7.01 -10.04
C GLN A 135 -8.50 5.82 -9.07
N ALA A 136 -7.49 5.61 -8.21
CA ALA A 136 -7.57 4.56 -7.20
C ALA A 136 -8.68 4.84 -6.17
N LYS A 137 -8.78 6.07 -5.66
CA LYS A 137 -9.85 6.42 -4.71
C LYS A 137 -11.24 6.33 -5.32
N GLN A 138 -11.38 6.57 -6.63
CA GLN A 138 -12.67 6.41 -7.31
C GLN A 138 -13.15 4.95 -7.30
N LEU A 139 -12.24 3.98 -7.43
CA LEU A 139 -12.58 2.55 -7.30
C LEU A 139 -13.09 2.21 -5.89
N MET A 140 -12.55 2.87 -4.86
CA MET A 140 -13.03 2.73 -3.49
C MET A 140 -14.40 3.37 -3.30
N TYR A 141 -14.62 4.59 -3.81
CA TYR A 141 -15.92 5.30 -3.71
C TYR A 141 -17.04 4.59 -4.46
N GLN A 142 -16.71 3.96 -5.59
CA GLN A 142 -17.66 3.16 -6.37
C GLN A 142 -17.87 1.75 -5.80
N GLU A 143 -17.19 1.42 -4.71
CA GLU A 143 -17.23 0.10 -4.07
C GLU A 143 -16.87 -1.06 -5.03
N THR A 144 -16.12 -0.75 -6.10
CA THR A 144 -15.61 -1.74 -7.05
C THR A 144 -14.29 -2.37 -6.61
N ALA A 145 -13.62 -1.75 -5.63
CA ALA A 145 -12.44 -2.29 -4.96
C ALA A 145 -12.61 -2.27 -3.44
N GLY A 146 -12.04 -3.26 -2.75
CA GLY A 146 -12.20 -3.46 -1.32
C GLY A 146 -11.14 -2.78 -0.46
N MET A 147 -9.92 -2.63 -0.97
CA MET A 147 -8.74 -2.17 -0.22
C MET A 147 -7.88 -1.22 -1.05
N LEU A 148 -7.13 -0.33 -0.37
CA LEU A 148 -6.16 0.59 -0.97
C LEU A 148 -4.91 0.68 -0.10
N LEU A 149 -3.75 0.24 -0.60
CA LEU A 149 -2.46 0.49 0.04
C LEU A 149 -1.98 1.90 -0.32
N CYS A 150 -1.96 2.79 0.66
CA CYS A 150 -1.47 4.15 0.47
C CYS A 150 -0.98 4.76 1.78
N GLY A 151 -0.48 5.98 1.71
CA GLY A 151 -0.02 6.71 2.88
C GLY A 151 -1.15 7.34 3.69
N SER A 152 -0.89 7.61 4.95
CA SER A 152 -1.86 8.13 5.92
C SER A 152 -2.49 9.48 5.54
N TRP A 153 -1.95 10.21 4.54
CA TRP A 153 -2.57 11.42 3.98
C TRP A 153 -3.95 11.14 3.37
N TYR A 154 -4.24 9.90 2.96
CA TYR A 154 -5.54 9.52 2.43
C TYR A 154 -6.67 9.66 3.45
N THR A 155 -6.37 9.62 4.74
CA THR A 155 -7.35 9.90 5.80
C THR A 155 -8.00 11.28 5.60
N GLY A 156 -7.17 12.31 5.40
CA GLY A 156 -7.67 13.67 5.12
C GLY A 156 -8.38 13.77 3.76
N THR A 157 -7.89 13.05 2.76
CA THR A 157 -8.51 13.00 1.42
C THR A 157 -9.92 12.40 1.50
N PHE A 158 -10.09 11.24 2.13
CA PHE A 158 -11.40 10.61 2.28
C PHE A 158 -12.37 11.51 3.06
N GLN A 159 -11.90 12.11 4.14
CA GLN A 159 -12.73 13.01 4.95
C GLN A 159 -13.18 14.26 4.17
N SER A 160 -12.28 14.85 3.38
CA SER A 160 -12.61 16.05 2.60
C SER A 160 -13.50 15.76 1.40
N ASP A 161 -13.34 14.59 0.77
CA ASP A 161 -14.10 14.22 -0.43
C ASP A 161 -15.51 13.74 -0.10
N SER A 162 -15.67 12.93 0.97
CA SER A 162 -16.96 12.40 1.42
C SER A 162 -16.90 11.96 2.89
N GLU A 163 -17.55 12.72 3.77
CA GLU A 163 -17.69 12.34 5.17
C GLU A 163 -18.42 11.00 5.33
N GLU A 164 -19.43 10.72 4.50
CA GLU A 164 -20.15 9.45 4.52
C GLU A 164 -19.22 8.27 4.23
N PHE A 165 -18.38 8.38 3.17
CA PHE A 165 -17.42 7.33 2.84
C PHE A 165 -16.33 7.20 3.90
N TYR A 166 -15.87 8.30 4.45
CA TYR A 166 -14.86 8.32 5.52
C TYR A 166 -15.29 7.48 6.74
N GLN A 167 -16.58 7.51 7.11
CA GLN A 167 -17.11 6.69 8.20
C GLN A 167 -17.07 5.19 7.91
N LYS A 168 -17.05 4.80 6.63
CA LYS A 168 -17.00 3.39 6.18
C LYS A 168 -15.58 2.84 6.08
N ILE A 169 -14.55 3.69 6.17
CA ILE A 169 -13.14 3.27 5.99
C ILE A 169 -12.52 2.84 7.32
N GLY A 170 -11.88 1.69 7.30
CA GLY A 170 -10.91 1.22 8.29
C GLY A 170 -9.48 1.28 7.75
N TRP A 171 -8.50 1.01 8.61
CA TRP A 171 -7.09 1.00 8.27
C TRP A 171 -6.34 -0.03 9.10
N PHE A 172 -5.45 -0.77 8.46
CA PHE A 172 -4.52 -1.66 9.13
C PHE A 172 -3.11 -1.58 8.50
N PRO A 173 -2.04 -1.86 9.26
CA PRO A 173 -0.70 -1.93 8.70
C PRO A 173 -0.59 -3.08 7.71
N PHE A 174 0.30 -2.99 6.73
CA PHE A 174 0.58 -4.12 5.84
C PHE A 174 1.09 -5.30 6.68
N PRO A 175 0.44 -6.49 6.64
CA PRO A 175 0.72 -7.60 7.53
C PRO A 175 2.02 -8.36 7.22
#